data_8dc5e370de284a979064b39f4ec665fa
#
_entry.id   8dc5e370de284a979064b39f4ec665fa
#
_cell.length_a   1.000
_cell.length_b   1.000
_cell.length_c   1.000
_cell.angle_alpha   90.00
_cell.angle_beta   90.00
_cell.angle_gamma   90.00
#
_symmetry.space_group_name_H-M   'P 1'
#
loop_
_entity.id
_entity.type
_entity.pdbx_description
1 polymer ?
#
loop_
_entity_poly.entity_id
_entity_poly.type
_entity_poly.pdbx_seq_one_letter_code
_entity_poly.pdbx_strand_id
1 'polypeptide(L)'
;MAATPEHATKVRARPAARRGAPLPVAAAVTGVWAGAVSIAPVLGLVLLVHVVNGSTAPVGQLLRIGLAGWLLAHGVPLVTGLGPVRLVPLLVTTFALWRVSRAGVHTTRAIGARRTGSVRLAAGAAVAVAVAYGLLGALVAGLITTSGLGVSSLRAGLTLGVFGLVGALGGSLTESGAYARLVAASPAMLRDAVRTGLVGALLVLGAGAATAGTAVALAGREASRVLADYHTGVTGQAGLTLLCLVYAPNLAVWATSYLVGPGFAVGAGTTVSVGQVSLGNLPAVPALAGLPSQPISAWGSLLLGVPLAAGMAAGWLLARRRLRGADVADVAGWAGLLGAAALAAPVAGAVLALAALGAGGPLGGGRLATMGSAVLPTAGMGAALVGAGALVAAASTKVLVGVRRKP
;
A
#
# COMPACT_ATOMS: atom_id res chain seq x y z
N MET A 1 23.11 75.67 -24.52
CA MET A 1 23.77 74.34 -24.39
C MET A 1 23.16 73.64 -23.16
N ALA A 2 22.24 72.76 -23.37
CA ALA A 2 21.59 72.02 -22.31
C ALA A 2 22.16 70.59 -22.32
N ALA A 3 22.75 70.17 -21.18
CA ALA A 3 23.31 68.84 -20.97
C ALA A 3 22.19 67.79 -20.69
N THR A 4 22.15 66.77 -21.51
CA THR A 4 21.27 65.60 -21.37
C THR A 4 21.72 64.72 -20.20
N PRO A 5 20.84 64.26 -19.29
CA PRO A 5 21.26 63.34 -18.22
C PRO A 5 21.38 61.89 -18.77
N GLU A 6 22.53 61.34 -18.57
CA GLU A 6 22.91 59.95 -18.84
C GLU A 6 22.07 58.98 -18.04
N HIS A 7 21.21 58.18 -18.67
CA HIS A 7 20.46 57.10 -18.05
C HIS A 7 21.41 55.96 -17.66
N ALA A 8 21.89 55.94 -16.43
CA ALA A 8 22.56 54.81 -15.85
C ALA A 8 21.62 53.59 -15.75
N THR A 9 21.78 52.64 -16.66
CA THR A 9 21.08 51.36 -16.64
C THR A 9 21.53 50.57 -15.40
N LYS A 10 20.69 50.54 -14.35
CA LYS A 10 20.87 49.68 -13.19
C LYS A 10 20.83 48.23 -13.63
N VAL A 11 22.01 47.63 -13.81
CA VAL A 11 22.16 46.17 -13.96
C VAL A 11 21.58 45.52 -12.70
N ARG A 12 20.39 44.96 -12.78
CA ARG A 12 19.80 44.14 -11.70
C ARG A 12 20.75 42.94 -11.50
N ALA A 13 21.49 42.96 -10.42
CA ALA A 13 22.26 41.82 -9.96
C ALA A 13 21.33 40.59 -9.91
N ARG A 14 21.64 39.55 -10.69
CA ARG A 14 20.96 38.27 -10.60
C ARG A 14 21.06 37.80 -9.15
N PRO A 15 19.91 37.43 -8.50
CA PRO A 15 19.96 36.87 -7.15
C PRO A 15 20.92 35.68 -7.17
N ALA A 16 21.90 35.70 -6.26
CA ALA A 16 22.84 34.60 -6.10
C ALA A 16 22.02 33.30 -5.96
N ALA A 17 22.26 32.33 -6.85
CA ALA A 17 21.57 31.05 -6.82
C ALA A 17 21.72 30.49 -5.41
N ARG A 18 20.63 30.37 -4.66
CA ARG A 18 20.64 29.77 -3.33
C ARG A 18 21.26 28.39 -3.47
N ARG A 19 22.46 28.21 -2.93
CA ARG A 19 23.09 26.90 -2.87
C ARG A 19 22.15 25.95 -2.12
N GLY A 20 21.73 24.86 -2.76
CA GLY A 20 20.92 23.83 -2.11
C GLY A 20 21.66 23.25 -0.91
N ALA A 21 20.92 22.66 0.03
CA ALA A 21 21.51 21.96 1.17
C ALA A 21 22.36 20.75 0.69
N PRO A 22 23.45 20.40 1.40
CA PRO A 22 24.18 19.17 1.12
C PRO A 22 23.25 17.95 1.15
N LEU A 23 23.29 17.12 0.12
CA LEU A 23 22.40 15.96 -0.03
C LEU A 23 22.37 15.03 1.19
N PRO A 24 23.51 14.62 1.80
CA PRO A 24 23.49 13.73 2.97
C PRO A 24 22.77 14.34 4.16
N VAL A 25 22.96 15.64 4.41
CA VAL A 25 22.31 16.35 5.53
C VAL A 25 20.79 16.45 5.30
N ALA A 26 20.37 16.84 4.09
CA ALA A 26 18.97 16.92 3.75
C ALA A 26 18.27 15.56 3.88
N ALA A 27 18.93 14.49 3.40
CA ALA A 27 18.41 13.13 3.47
C ALA A 27 18.35 12.59 4.92
N ALA A 28 19.38 12.84 5.73
CA ALA A 28 19.41 12.43 7.13
C ALA A 28 18.27 13.10 7.93
N VAL A 29 18.14 14.43 7.83
CA VAL A 29 17.09 15.17 8.54
C VAL A 29 15.70 14.71 8.12
N THR A 30 15.44 14.60 6.83
CA THR A 30 14.11 14.22 6.33
C THR A 30 13.78 12.74 6.59
N GLY A 31 14.78 11.86 6.51
CA GLY A 31 14.66 10.43 6.80
C GLY A 31 14.39 10.18 8.28
N VAL A 32 15.18 10.78 9.18
CA VAL A 32 14.96 10.69 10.64
C VAL A 32 13.60 11.27 11.02
N TRP A 33 13.22 12.41 10.45
CA TRP A 33 11.90 13.01 10.68
C TRP A 33 10.76 12.09 10.21
N ALA A 34 10.90 11.47 9.03
CA ALA A 34 9.92 10.49 8.55
C ALA A 34 9.80 9.29 9.49
N GLY A 35 10.93 8.79 10.01
CA GLY A 35 10.97 7.75 11.03
C GLY A 35 10.26 8.17 12.31
N ALA A 36 10.64 9.31 12.89
CA ALA A 36 10.05 9.83 14.13
C ALA A 36 8.52 9.99 14.02
N VAL A 37 8.03 10.59 12.92
CA VAL A 37 6.59 10.77 12.71
C VAL A 37 5.87 9.43 12.46
N SER A 38 6.52 8.45 11.84
CA SER A 38 5.91 7.13 11.63
C SER A 38 5.94 6.24 12.88
N ILE A 39 6.90 6.44 13.78
CA ILE A 39 6.97 5.77 15.10
C ILE A 39 5.90 6.31 16.06
N ALA A 40 5.63 7.61 16.03
CA ALA A 40 4.79 8.30 17.00
C ALA A 40 3.40 7.66 17.21
N PRO A 41 2.61 7.32 16.16
CA PRO A 41 1.30 6.69 16.37
C PRO A 41 1.40 5.27 16.96
N VAL A 42 2.47 4.52 16.67
CA VAL A 42 2.68 3.18 17.23
C VAL A 42 3.02 3.29 18.72
N LEU A 43 3.94 4.17 19.08
CA LEU A 43 4.25 4.45 20.48
C LEU A 43 3.05 5.03 21.23
N GLY A 44 2.31 5.94 20.60
CA GLY A 44 1.09 6.50 21.16
C GLY A 44 0.06 5.44 21.51
N LEU A 45 -0.13 4.46 20.63
CA LEU A 45 -1.02 3.31 20.89
C LEU A 45 -0.52 2.46 22.06
N VAL A 46 0.78 2.12 22.10
CA VAL A 46 1.36 1.31 23.17
C VAL A 46 1.24 2.04 24.52
N LEU A 47 1.55 3.34 24.57
CA LEU A 47 1.44 4.16 25.77
C LEU A 47 -0.02 4.33 26.21
N LEU A 48 -0.94 4.53 25.29
CA LEU A 48 -2.37 4.63 25.59
C LEU A 48 -2.85 3.34 26.27
N VAL A 49 -2.55 2.19 25.69
CA VAL A 49 -2.91 0.87 26.26
C VAL A 49 -2.29 0.68 27.64
N HIS A 50 -1.02 1.10 27.81
CA HIS A 50 -0.34 1.02 29.10
C HIS A 50 -1.02 1.85 30.20
N VAL A 51 -1.19 3.15 29.96
CA VAL A 51 -1.79 4.08 30.96
C VAL A 51 -3.19 3.64 31.34
N VAL A 52 -3.91 3.21 30.38
CA VAL A 52 -5.31 2.90 30.53
C VAL A 52 -5.56 1.54 31.23
N ASN A 53 -4.68 0.56 31.04
CA ASN A 53 -4.74 -0.71 31.76
C ASN A 53 -4.11 -0.63 33.17
N GLY A 54 -3.66 0.53 33.62
CA GLY A 54 -2.97 0.66 34.90
C GLY A 54 -1.72 -0.21 35.00
N SER A 55 -1.09 -0.53 33.85
CA SER A 55 0.07 -1.43 33.79
C SER A 55 1.26 -0.79 34.50
N THR A 56 2.04 -1.58 35.23
CA THR A 56 3.29 -1.16 35.90
C THR A 56 4.53 -1.47 35.06
N ALA A 57 4.36 -1.83 33.78
CA ALA A 57 5.49 -2.18 32.91
C ALA A 57 6.49 -1.01 32.78
N PRO A 58 7.80 -1.26 32.84
CA PRO A 58 8.82 -0.23 32.71
C PRO A 58 8.72 0.48 31.35
N VAL A 59 8.93 1.81 31.32
CA VAL A 59 8.91 2.62 30.09
C VAL A 59 9.82 2.04 29.00
N GLY A 60 11.00 1.52 29.37
CA GLY A 60 11.91 0.87 28.43
C GLY A 60 11.32 -0.34 27.70
N GLN A 61 10.45 -1.11 28.37
CA GLN A 61 9.74 -2.23 27.73
C GLN A 61 8.69 -1.72 26.75
N LEU A 62 7.95 -0.67 27.09
CA LEU A 62 6.95 -0.06 26.21
C LEU A 62 7.58 0.51 24.93
N LEU A 63 8.72 1.20 25.09
CA LEU A 63 9.48 1.69 23.95
C LEU A 63 9.93 0.56 23.04
N ARG A 64 10.44 -0.56 23.60
CA ARG A 64 10.84 -1.73 22.81
C ARG A 64 9.65 -2.32 22.04
N ILE A 65 8.50 -2.48 22.69
CA ILE A 65 7.28 -2.99 22.03
C ILE A 65 6.86 -2.07 20.87
N GLY A 66 6.84 -0.76 21.09
CA GLY A 66 6.46 0.20 20.06
C GLY A 66 7.44 0.21 18.89
N LEU A 67 8.75 0.19 19.16
CA LEU A 67 9.79 0.14 18.14
C LEU A 67 9.78 -1.19 17.38
N ALA A 68 9.52 -2.32 18.06
CA ALA A 68 9.34 -3.63 17.42
C ALA A 68 8.13 -3.63 16.48
N GLY A 69 6.99 -3.09 16.93
CA GLY A 69 5.79 -2.90 16.10
C GLY A 69 6.05 -2.01 14.89
N TRP A 70 6.85 -0.96 15.05
CA TRP A 70 7.25 -0.08 13.95
C TRP A 70 8.16 -0.81 12.94
N LEU A 71 9.15 -1.58 13.38
CA LEU A 71 9.97 -2.42 12.50
C LEU A 71 9.12 -3.47 11.77
N LEU A 72 8.18 -4.12 12.48
CA LEU A 72 7.24 -5.06 11.89
C LEU A 72 6.40 -4.38 10.78
N ALA A 73 5.92 -3.16 11.01
CA ALA A 73 5.17 -2.39 10.02
C ALA A 73 5.96 -2.06 8.75
N HIS A 74 7.30 -2.14 8.79
CA HIS A 74 8.18 -2.02 7.63
C HIS A 74 8.51 -3.37 6.98
N GLY A 75 7.94 -4.48 7.48
CA GLY A 75 8.20 -5.83 6.97
C GLY A 75 9.44 -6.50 7.56
N VAL A 76 10.02 -5.96 8.64
CA VAL A 76 11.15 -6.60 9.34
C VAL A 76 10.63 -7.78 10.16
N PRO A 77 11.12 -9.00 9.92
CA PRO A 77 10.74 -10.16 10.71
C PRO A 77 11.25 -10.03 12.16
N LEU A 78 10.37 -10.31 13.10
CA LEU A 78 10.70 -10.43 14.51
C LEU A 78 10.75 -11.91 14.91
N VAL A 79 11.72 -12.30 15.71
CA VAL A 79 11.81 -13.65 16.28
C VAL A 79 11.49 -13.54 17.76
N THR A 80 10.41 -14.19 18.18
CA THR A 80 9.95 -14.20 19.58
C THR A 80 9.99 -15.62 20.14
N GLY A 81 9.83 -15.77 21.47
CA GLY A 81 9.68 -17.09 22.09
C GLY A 81 8.49 -17.92 21.57
N LEU A 82 7.50 -17.26 20.94
CA LEU A 82 6.34 -17.92 20.31
C LEU A 82 6.57 -18.21 18.83
N GLY A 83 7.75 -17.92 18.28
CA GLY A 83 8.10 -18.11 16.89
C GLY A 83 8.22 -16.79 16.08
N PRO A 84 8.35 -16.91 14.75
CA PRO A 84 8.54 -15.75 13.88
C PRO A 84 7.24 -14.95 13.73
N VAL A 85 7.35 -13.62 13.79
CA VAL A 85 6.25 -12.67 13.54
C VAL A 85 6.60 -11.84 12.31
N ARG A 86 5.77 -11.94 11.26
CA ARG A 86 5.93 -11.23 9.99
C ARG A 86 4.62 -10.65 9.45
N LEU A 87 3.49 -10.84 10.12
CA LEU A 87 2.22 -10.28 9.69
C LEU A 87 2.25 -8.76 9.85
N VAL A 88 2.41 -8.07 8.74
CA VAL A 88 2.63 -6.61 8.69
C VAL A 88 1.31 -5.86 8.88
N PRO A 89 1.21 -4.89 9.80
CA PRO A 89 0.02 -4.04 9.95
C PRO A 89 -0.06 -2.99 8.84
N LEU A 90 -0.78 -3.27 7.77
CA LEU A 90 -0.77 -2.48 6.53
C LEU A 90 -1.20 -1.01 6.70
N LEU A 91 -2.01 -0.67 7.69
CA LEU A 91 -2.36 0.73 7.93
C LEU A 91 -1.13 1.55 8.34
N VAL A 92 -0.30 1.00 9.23
CA VAL A 92 0.95 1.65 9.66
C VAL A 92 1.95 1.67 8.52
N THR A 93 2.03 0.58 7.74
CA THR A 93 2.90 0.46 6.57
C THR A 93 2.60 1.53 5.53
N THR A 94 1.33 1.71 5.17
CA THR A 94 0.92 2.73 4.19
C THR A 94 1.18 4.14 4.69
N PHE A 95 0.94 4.38 5.98
CA PHE A 95 1.29 5.66 6.61
C PHE A 95 2.80 5.93 6.59
N ALA A 96 3.62 4.95 6.95
CA ALA A 96 5.08 5.06 6.90
C ALA A 96 5.59 5.29 5.47
N LEU A 97 5.05 4.56 4.48
CA LEU A 97 5.39 4.74 3.08
C LEU A 97 5.07 6.16 2.58
N TRP A 98 3.91 6.68 2.95
CA TRP A 98 3.55 8.05 2.66
C TRP A 98 4.52 9.05 3.32
N ARG A 99 4.93 8.84 4.57
CA ARG A 99 5.92 9.69 5.26
C ARG A 99 7.27 9.69 4.58
N VAL A 100 7.76 8.52 4.17
CA VAL A 100 9.02 8.37 3.44
C VAL A 100 8.93 8.99 2.03
N SER A 101 7.79 8.89 1.36
CA SER A 101 7.55 9.61 0.10
C SER A 101 7.67 11.13 0.31
N ARG A 102 7.12 11.67 1.39
CA ARG A 102 7.28 13.08 1.76
C ARG A 102 8.75 13.45 2.06
N ALA A 103 9.52 12.54 2.66
CA ALA A 103 10.96 12.75 2.85
C ALA A 103 11.68 12.91 1.49
N GLY A 104 11.37 12.08 0.50
CA GLY A 104 11.87 12.22 -0.87
C GLY A 104 11.53 13.58 -1.48
N VAL A 105 10.28 14.05 -1.34
CA VAL A 105 9.86 15.39 -1.76
C VAL A 105 10.70 16.49 -1.11
N HIS A 106 10.84 16.45 0.23
CA HIS A 106 11.57 17.49 0.97
C HIS A 106 13.07 17.49 0.65
N THR A 107 13.69 16.32 0.53
CA THR A 107 15.10 16.19 0.12
C THR A 107 15.32 16.79 -1.27
N THR A 108 14.45 16.46 -2.24
CA THR A 108 14.52 16.99 -3.61
C THR A 108 14.40 18.52 -3.64
N ARG A 109 13.55 19.11 -2.80
CA ARG A 109 13.44 20.57 -2.64
C ARG A 109 14.70 21.17 -2.02
N ALA A 110 15.20 20.55 -0.96
CA ALA A 110 16.34 21.07 -0.19
C ALA A 110 17.62 21.15 -1.04
N ILE A 111 17.83 20.18 -1.95
CA ILE A 111 18.99 20.18 -2.86
C ILE A 111 18.79 21.05 -4.12
N GLY A 112 17.66 21.75 -4.25
CA GLY A 112 17.38 22.61 -5.40
C GLY A 112 16.96 21.85 -6.67
N ALA A 113 16.59 20.56 -6.58
CA ALA A 113 16.23 19.71 -7.73
C ALA A 113 14.76 19.77 -8.13
N ARG A 114 13.98 20.67 -7.51
CA ARG A 114 12.54 20.86 -7.81
C ARG A 114 12.33 21.26 -9.28
N ARG A 115 11.42 20.58 -9.99
CA ARG A 115 11.03 20.84 -11.38
C ARG A 115 12.17 20.86 -12.40
N THR A 116 13.33 20.28 -12.08
CA THR A 116 14.47 20.15 -13.03
C THR A 116 14.19 19.12 -14.13
N GLY A 117 13.24 18.19 -13.88
CA GLY A 117 12.95 17.03 -14.72
C GLY A 117 14.06 15.97 -14.70
N SER A 118 15.03 16.08 -13.82
CA SER A 118 16.19 15.19 -13.77
C SER A 118 15.87 13.91 -12.98
N VAL A 119 15.82 12.78 -13.69
CA VAL A 119 15.73 11.44 -13.08
C VAL A 119 16.95 11.16 -12.18
N ARG A 120 18.14 11.58 -12.61
CA ARG A 120 19.39 11.35 -11.88
C ARG A 120 19.37 12.03 -10.50
N LEU A 121 18.94 13.30 -10.42
CA LEU A 121 18.84 14.02 -9.15
C LEU A 121 17.75 13.41 -8.26
N ALA A 122 16.61 13.00 -8.84
CA ALA A 122 15.55 12.33 -8.09
C ALA A 122 16.01 10.99 -7.52
N ALA A 123 16.71 10.17 -8.32
CA ALA A 123 17.26 8.89 -7.87
C ALA A 123 18.33 9.10 -6.78
N GLY A 124 19.24 10.09 -6.95
CA GLY A 124 20.22 10.43 -5.94
C GLY A 124 19.59 10.83 -4.60
N ALA A 125 18.54 11.65 -4.62
CA ALA A 125 17.79 12.02 -3.43
C ALA A 125 17.12 10.78 -2.77
N ALA A 126 16.52 9.92 -3.57
CA ALA A 126 15.88 8.69 -3.07
C ALA A 126 16.90 7.72 -2.43
N VAL A 127 18.06 7.50 -3.07
CA VAL A 127 19.12 6.64 -2.53
C VAL A 127 19.67 7.21 -1.22
N ALA A 128 19.90 8.52 -1.13
CA ALA A 128 20.38 9.14 0.09
C ALA A 128 19.37 8.98 1.26
N VAL A 129 18.05 9.17 0.99
CA VAL A 129 17.00 8.92 1.98
C VAL A 129 16.95 7.43 2.34
N ALA A 130 17.08 6.53 1.37
CA ALA A 130 17.11 5.09 1.60
C ALA A 130 18.25 4.66 2.54
N VAL A 131 19.43 5.19 2.33
CA VAL A 131 20.60 4.93 3.19
C VAL A 131 20.34 5.44 4.61
N ALA A 132 19.89 6.70 4.76
CA ALA A 132 19.60 7.28 6.06
C ALA A 132 18.49 6.47 6.81
N TYR A 133 17.45 6.08 6.11
CA TYR A 133 16.33 5.31 6.68
C TYR A 133 16.72 3.86 7.01
N GLY A 134 17.58 3.25 6.18
CA GLY A 134 18.14 1.93 6.45
C GLY A 134 19.07 1.93 7.69
N LEU A 135 19.93 2.93 7.82
CA LEU A 135 20.76 3.10 9.02
C LEU A 135 19.92 3.29 10.29
N LEU A 136 18.84 4.08 10.20
CA LEU A 136 17.89 4.21 11.29
C LEU A 136 17.25 2.85 11.67
N GLY A 137 16.84 2.06 10.69
CA GLY A 137 16.29 0.73 10.91
C GLY A 137 17.27 -0.24 11.58
N ALA A 138 18.53 -0.23 11.13
CA ALA A 138 19.60 -1.04 11.72
C ALA A 138 19.88 -0.64 13.18
N LEU A 139 19.92 0.67 13.45
CA LEU A 139 20.11 1.21 14.78
C LEU A 139 18.97 0.81 15.73
N VAL A 140 17.73 1.03 15.30
CA VAL A 140 16.55 0.66 16.11
C VAL A 140 16.54 -0.83 16.41
N ALA A 141 16.83 -1.69 15.43
CA ALA A 141 16.89 -3.15 15.63
C ALA A 141 17.95 -3.54 16.66
N GLY A 142 19.15 -2.91 16.60
CA GLY A 142 20.22 -3.13 17.59
C GLY A 142 19.81 -2.74 19.02
N LEU A 143 19.04 -1.65 19.16
CA LEU A 143 18.60 -1.14 20.46
C LEU A 143 17.50 -2.00 21.12
N ILE A 144 16.67 -2.70 20.34
CA ILE A 144 15.54 -3.45 20.89
C ILE A 144 15.79 -4.95 21.05
N THR A 145 16.86 -5.48 20.45
CA THR A 145 17.20 -6.91 20.53
C THR A 145 17.51 -7.34 21.97
N THR A 146 16.87 -8.42 22.42
CA THR A 146 17.03 -9.02 23.74
C THR A 146 16.97 -10.55 23.63
N SER A 147 17.20 -11.30 24.73
CA SER A 147 17.08 -12.76 24.77
C SER A 147 15.68 -13.28 24.39
N GLY A 148 14.63 -12.45 24.57
CA GLY A 148 13.23 -12.80 24.22
C GLY A 148 12.74 -12.21 22.90
N LEU A 149 13.50 -11.30 22.28
CA LEU A 149 13.14 -10.62 21.03
C LEU A 149 14.37 -10.51 20.14
N GLY A 150 14.46 -11.37 19.13
CA GLY A 150 15.53 -11.35 18.12
C GLY A 150 15.16 -10.51 16.90
N VAL A 151 16.01 -9.54 16.58
CA VAL A 151 15.89 -8.72 15.36
C VAL A 151 17.27 -8.54 14.74
N SER A 152 17.44 -8.96 13.49
CA SER A 152 18.69 -8.77 12.76
C SER A 152 18.84 -7.32 12.32
N SER A 153 19.83 -6.60 12.83
CA SER A 153 20.12 -5.21 12.45
C SER A 153 20.45 -5.07 10.98
N LEU A 154 21.20 -6.01 10.39
CA LEU A 154 21.48 -6.00 8.95
C LEU A 154 20.20 -6.15 8.13
N ARG A 155 19.36 -7.13 8.48
CA ARG A 155 18.07 -7.34 7.77
C ARG A 155 17.14 -6.14 7.94
N ALA A 156 17.07 -5.55 9.12
CA ALA A 156 16.28 -4.35 9.37
C ALA A 156 16.78 -3.18 8.53
N GLY A 157 18.10 -2.96 8.49
CA GLY A 157 18.72 -1.94 7.67
C GLY A 157 18.43 -2.10 6.18
N LEU A 158 18.60 -3.31 5.64
CA LEU A 158 18.29 -3.59 4.24
C LEU A 158 16.79 -3.44 3.93
N THR A 159 15.92 -3.95 4.80
CA THR A 159 14.46 -3.87 4.60
C THR A 159 13.98 -2.41 4.62
N LEU A 160 14.40 -1.63 5.63
CA LEU A 160 14.04 -0.22 5.69
C LEU A 160 14.73 0.60 4.59
N GLY A 161 15.93 0.22 4.17
CA GLY A 161 16.60 0.82 3.02
C GLY A 161 15.82 0.65 1.72
N VAL A 162 15.35 -0.56 1.42
CA VAL A 162 14.50 -0.84 0.25
C VAL A 162 13.15 -0.12 0.37
N PHE A 163 12.52 -0.18 1.54
CA PHE A 163 11.28 0.55 1.82
C PHE A 163 11.46 2.06 1.63
N GLY A 164 12.56 2.59 2.15
CA GLY A 164 13.00 3.97 2.01
C GLY A 164 13.18 4.37 0.55
N LEU A 165 13.85 3.52 -0.23
CA LEU A 165 14.08 3.74 -1.66
C LEU A 165 12.77 3.83 -2.43
N VAL A 166 11.87 2.86 -2.25
CA VAL A 166 10.58 2.81 -2.94
C VAL A 166 9.75 4.05 -2.62
N GLY A 167 9.60 4.40 -1.34
CA GLY A 167 8.83 5.56 -0.91
C GLY A 167 9.42 6.87 -1.39
N ALA A 168 10.71 7.09 -1.14
CA ALA A 168 11.39 8.32 -1.49
C ALA A 168 11.50 8.52 -3.01
N LEU A 169 11.67 7.45 -3.79
CA LEU A 169 11.74 7.51 -5.25
C LEU A 169 10.43 8.07 -5.84
N GLY A 170 9.27 7.59 -5.36
CA GLY A 170 7.96 8.13 -5.77
C GLY A 170 7.84 9.63 -5.49
N GLY A 171 8.21 10.07 -4.29
CA GLY A 171 8.19 11.48 -3.90
C GLY A 171 9.17 12.34 -4.69
N SER A 172 10.41 11.85 -4.85
CA SER A 172 11.49 12.58 -5.55
C SER A 172 11.20 12.71 -7.05
N LEU A 173 10.73 11.65 -7.72
CA LEU A 173 10.36 11.69 -9.14
C LEU A 173 9.22 12.68 -9.40
N THR A 174 8.23 12.71 -8.51
CA THR A 174 7.09 13.64 -8.61
C THR A 174 7.55 15.08 -8.42
N GLU A 175 8.33 15.37 -7.39
CA GLU A 175 8.78 16.73 -7.06
C GLU A 175 9.78 17.30 -8.07
N SER A 176 10.67 16.45 -8.60
CA SER A 176 11.60 16.86 -9.66
C SER A 176 10.92 17.10 -11.01
N GLY A 177 9.67 16.64 -11.19
CA GLY A 177 8.98 16.65 -12.48
C GLY A 177 9.44 15.53 -13.43
N ALA A 178 10.36 14.65 -13.00
CA ALA A 178 10.86 13.53 -13.79
C ALA A 178 9.76 12.51 -14.09
N TYR A 179 8.83 12.28 -13.13
CA TYR A 179 7.68 11.40 -13.33
C TYR A 179 6.84 11.80 -14.56
N ALA A 180 6.50 13.09 -14.68
CA ALA A 180 5.73 13.58 -15.83
C ALA A 180 6.46 13.38 -17.17
N ARG A 181 7.79 13.56 -17.20
CA ARG A 181 8.61 13.29 -18.38
C ARG A 181 8.65 11.81 -18.74
N LEU A 182 8.83 10.92 -17.76
CA LEU A 182 8.82 9.47 -17.98
C LEU A 182 7.46 9.01 -18.53
N VAL A 183 6.37 9.50 -17.93
CA VAL A 183 5.01 9.21 -18.42
C VAL A 183 4.81 9.74 -19.83
N ALA A 184 5.24 10.96 -20.15
CA ALA A 184 5.12 11.53 -21.48
C ALA A 184 5.94 10.76 -22.53
N ALA A 185 7.12 10.26 -22.17
CA ALA A 185 7.98 9.46 -23.05
C ALA A 185 7.49 8.02 -23.25
N SER A 186 6.59 7.53 -22.38
CA SER A 186 6.09 6.14 -22.48
C SER A 186 5.07 6.00 -23.62
N PRO A 187 5.03 4.84 -24.32
CA PRO A 187 4.01 4.55 -25.33
C PRO A 187 2.59 4.72 -24.78
N ALA A 188 1.68 5.29 -25.57
CA ALA A 188 0.30 5.54 -25.15
C ALA A 188 -0.41 4.26 -24.68
N MET A 189 -0.16 3.14 -25.35
CA MET A 189 -0.71 1.84 -25.00
C MET A 189 -0.27 1.40 -23.57
N LEU A 190 1.01 1.61 -23.22
CA LEU A 190 1.53 1.26 -21.90
C LEU A 190 0.93 2.15 -20.80
N ARG A 191 0.82 3.46 -21.05
CA ARG A 191 0.18 4.39 -20.11
C ARG A 191 -1.26 4.01 -19.81
N ASP A 192 -2.00 3.66 -20.87
CA ASP A 192 -3.39 3.23 -20.73
C ASP A 192 -3.52 1.89 -20.05
N ALA A 193 -2.64 0.93 -20.36
CA ALA A 193 -2.58 -0.37 -19.71
C ALA A 193 -2.34 -0.23 -18.19
N VAL A 194 -1.30 0.52 -17.80
CA VAL A 194 -0.97 0.77 -16.40
C VAL A 194 -2.13 1.44 -15.68
N ARG A 195 -2.70 2.49 -16.27
CA ARG A 195 -3.84 3.20 -15.66
C ARG A 195 -5.07 2.31 -15.52
N THR A 196 -5.38 1.51 -16.53
CA THR A 196 -6.55 0.61 -16.53
C THR A 196 -6.37 -0.52 -15.52
N GLY A 197 -5.18 -1.15 -15.49
CA GLY A 197 -4.87 -2.19 -14.52
C GLY A 197 -4.88 -1.71 -13.07
N LEU A 198 -4.32 -0.50 -12.81
CA LEU A 198 -4.40 0.12 -11.49
C LEU A 198 -5.84 0.42 -11.07
N VAL A 199 -6.66 0.98 -11.97
CA VAL A 199 -8.08 1.24 -11.68
C VAL A 199 -8.81 -0.06 -11.38
N GLY A 200 -8.64 -1.11 -12.21
CA GLY A 200 -9.24 -2.42 -11.98
C GLY A 200 -8.84 -3.02 -10.63
N ALA A 201 -7.54 -3.05 -10.33
CA ALA A 201 -7.03 -3.57 -9.06
C ALA A 201 -7.56 -2.80 -7.84
N LEU A 202 -7.59 -1.46 -7.90
CA LEU A 202 -8.11 -0.62 -6.82
C LEU A 202 -9.62 -0.80 -6.62
N LEU A 203 -10.38 -1.02 -7.68
CA LEU A 203 -11.81 -1.35 -7.58
C LEU A 203 -12.03 -2.71 -6.91
N VAL A 204 -11.21 -3.72 -7.24
CA VAL A 204 -11.29 -5.04 -6.58
C VAL A 204 -10.89 -4.94 -5.10
N LEU A 205 -9.80 -4.20 -4.77
CA LEU A 205 -9.41 -3.96 -3.39
C LEU A 205 -10.48 -3.18 -2.61
N GLY A 206 -11.12 -2.20 -3.25
CA GLY A 206 -12.23 -1.44 -2.67
C GLY A 206 -13.44 -2.34 -2.39
N ALA A 207 -13.77 -3.25 -3.31
CA ALA A 207 -14.80 -4.26 -3.10
C ALA A 207 -14.45 -5.21 -1.94
N GLY A 208 -13.19 -5.65 -1.85
CA GLY A 208 -12.70 -6.42 -0.71
C GLY A 208 -12.83 -5.68 0.62
N ALA A 209 -12.51 -4.38 0.64
CA ALA A 209 -12.68 -3.54 1.82
C ALA A 209 -14.16 -3.41 2.22
N ALA A 210 -15.05 -3.21 1.25
CA ALA A 210 -16.50 -3.17 1.49
C ALA A 210 -17.01 -4.51 2.03
N THR A 211 -16.56 -5.63 1.45
CA THR A 211 -16.93 -6.99 1.91
C THR A 211 -16.46 -7.23 3.34
N ALA A 212 -15.19 -6.93 3.67
CA ALA A 212 -14.66 -7.09 5.01
C ALA A 212 -15.39 -6.19 6.02
N GLY A 213 -15.61 -4.92 5.68
CA GLY A 213 -16.33 -3.98 6.54
C GLY A 213 -17.78 -4.41 6.79
N THR A 214 -18.49 -4.86 5.77
CA THR A 214 -19.85 -5.38 5.91
C THR A 214 -19.90 -6.64 6.76
N ALA A 215 -18.97 -7.58 6.55
CA ALA A 215 -18.91 -8.81 7.33
C ALA A 215 -18.68 -8.53 8.82
N VAL A 216 -17.74 -7.64 9.17
CA VAL A 216 -17.48 -7.23 10.56
C VAL A 216 -18.70 -6.49 11.15
N ALA A 217 -19.35 -5.60 10.38
CA ALA A 217 -20.53 -4.87 10.84
C ALA A 217 -21.71 -5.81 11.15
N LEU A 218 -21.96 -6.79 10.28
CA LEU A 218 -23.01 -7.79 10.49
C LEU A 218 -22.73 -8.71 11.68
N ALA A 219 -21.44 -8.98 11.96
CA ALA A 219 -20.99 -9.77 13.11
C ALA A 219 -20.81 -8.93 14.41
N GLY A 220 -21.34 -7.71 14.46
CA GLY A 220 -21.11 -6.77 15.55
C GLY A 220 -21.43 -7.32 16.94
N ARG A 221 -22.48 -8.13 17.07
CA ARG A 221 -22.82 -8.80 18.35
C ARG A 221 -21.75 -9.78 18.81
N GLU A 222 -21.22 -10.59 17.89
CA GLU A 222 -20.18 -11.57 18.19
C GLU A 222 -18.85 -10.87 18.46
N ALA A 223 -18.50 -9.85 17.70
CA ALA A 223 -17.33 -9.01 17.94
C ALA A 223 -17.39 -8.36 19.33
N SER A 224 -18.58 -7.90 19.78
CA SER A 224 -18.77 -7.33 21.11
C SER A 224 -18.63 -8.38 22.20
N ARG A 225 -19.10 -9.63 21.99
CA ARG A 225 -18.89 -10.74 22.94
C ARG A 225 -17.42 -11.07 23.10
N VAL A 226 -16.69 -11.20 21.95
CA VAL A 226 -15.25 -11.43 21.98
C VAL A 226 -14.52 -10.34 22.75
N LEU A 227 -14.93 -9.06 22.60
CA LEU A 227 -14.37 -7.97 23.38
C LEU A 227 -14.67 -8.07 24.87
N ALA A 228 -15.89 -8.47 25.25
CA ALA A 228 -16.31 -8.62 26.63
C ALA A 228 -15.56 -9.76 27.35
N ASP A 229 -15.29 -10.86 26.65
CA ASP A 229 -14.59 -12.04 27.19
C ASP A 229 -13.15 -11.74 27.65
N TYR A 230 -12.53 -10.67 27.15
CA TYR A 230 -11.21 -10.25 27.63
C TYR A 230 -11.21 -9.65 29.04
N HIS A 231 -12.37 -9.29 29.61
CA HIS A 231 -12.51 -8.71 30.97
C HIS A 231 -11.56 -7.51 31.23
N THR A 232 -11.16 -6.78 30.17
CA THR A 232 -10.12 -5.73 30.22
C THR A 232 -10.67 -4.33 30.43
N GLY A 233 -11.93 -4.15 30.78
CA GLY A 233 -12.56 -2.84 30.89
C GLY A 233 -12.62 -2.08 29.55
N VAL A 234 -13.22 -0.89 29.56
CA VAL A 234 -13.48 -0.07 28.34
C VAL A 234 -12.20 0.19 27.54
N THR A 235 -11.11 0.30 28.18
CA THR A 235 -9.84 0.75 27.64
C THR A 235 -9.02 -0.37 27.00
N GLY A 236 -9.05 -1.57 27.57
CA GLY A 236 -8.51 -2.74 26.89
C GLY A 236 -9.31 -3.08 25.63
N GLN A 237 -10.62 -2.90 25.67
CA GLN A 237 -11.49 -3.02 24.51
C GLN A 237 -11.15 -1.99 23.43
N ALA A 238 -10.87 -0.73 23.81
CA ALA A 238 -10.41 0.29 22.89
C ALA A 238 -9.07 -0.07 22.25
N GLY A 239 -8.11 -0.59 23.02
CA GLY A 239 -6.83 -1.08 22.51
C GLY A 239 -6.98 -2.19 21.47
N LEU A 240 -7.83 -3.20 21.77
CA LEU A 240 -8.14 -4.27 20.81
C LEU A 240 -8.84 -3.76 19.55
N THR A 241 -9.74 -2.80 19.69
CA THR A 241 -10.41 -2.15 18.55
C THR A 241 -9.41 -1.40 17.67
N LEU A 242 -8.49 -0.64 18.27
CA LEU A 242 -7.42 0.04 17.53
C LEU A 242 -6.48 -0.95 16.83
N LEU A 243 -6.17 -2.08 17.47
CA LEU A 243 -5.40 -3.14 16.84
C LEU A 243 -6.15 -3.72 15.63
N CYS A 244 -7.45 -3.98 15.75
CA CYS A 244 -8.29 -4.41 14.62
C CYS A 244 -8.28 -3.38 13.49
N LEU A 245 -8.35 -2.09 13.81
CA LEU A 245 -8.31 -1.01 12.83
C LEU A 245 -6.96 -0.95 12.09
N VAL A 246 -5.85 -1.17 12.81
CA VAL A 246 -4.50 -1.19 12.23
C VAL A 246 -4.34 -2.33 11.21
N TYR A 247 -5.03 -3.46 11.40
CA TYR A 247 -5.08 -4.59 10.49
C TYR A 247 -6.28 -4.59 9.53
N ALA A 248 -7.16 -3.59 9.56
CA ALA A 248 -8.31 -3.51 8.65
C ALA A 248 -7.93 -3.57 7.15
N PRO A 249 -6.84 -2.93 6.68
CA PRO A 249 -6.41 -3.10 5.29
C PRO A 249 -5.95 -4.54 4.96
N ASN A 250 -5.41 -5.29 5.93
CA ASN A 250 -5.08 -6.70 5.73
C ASN A 250 -6.36 -7.53 5.49
N LEU A 251 -7.40 -7.30 6.29
CA LEU A 251 -8.70 -7.95 6.10
C LEU A 251 -9.32 -7.59 4.74
N ALA A 252 -9.18 -6.35 4.29
CA ALA A 252 -9.60 -5.93 2.95
C ALA A 252 -8.89 -6.73 1.85
N VAL A 253 -7.59 -6.97 1.97
CA VAL A 253 -6.83 -7.79 1.02
C VAL A 253 -7.25 -9.26 1.10
N TRP A 254 -7.49 -9.81 2.29
CA TRP A 254 -7.98 -11.19 2.46
C TRP A 254 -9.36 -11.36 1.82
N ALA A 255 -10.28 -10.42 2.07
CA ALA A 255 -11.59 -10.41 1.42
C ALA A 255 -11.49 -10.21 -0.11
N THR A 256 -10.50 -9.47 -0.60
CA THR A 256 -10.19 -9.39 -2.03
C THR A 256 -9.83 -10.77 -2.59
N SER A 257 -8.96 -11.52 -1.92
CA SER A 257 -8.60 -12.87 -2.34
C SER A 257 -9.81 -13.83 -2.30
N TYR A 258 -10.70 -13.65 -1.34
CA TYR A 258 -11.98 -14.36 -1.26
C TYR A 258 -12.86 -14.06 -2.48
N LEU A 259 -13.05 -12.79 -2.85
CA LEU A 259 -13.84 -12.37 -4.02
C LEU A 259 -13.22 -12.83 -5.34
N VAL A 260 -11.89 -12.91 -5.42
CA VAL A 260 -11.16 -13.38 -6.60
C VAL A 260 -11.23 -14.90 -6.75
N GLY A 261 -11.46 -15.63 -5.65
CA GLY A 261 -11.67 -17.09 -5.64
C GLY A 261 -10.75 -17.90 -4.77
N PRO A 262 -9.41 -17.69 -4.80
CA PRO A 262 -8.45 -18.51 -4.02
C PRO A 262 -8.67 -18.48 -2.51
N GLY A 263 -9.24 -17.40 -1.98
CA GLY A 263 -9.46 -17.25 -0.56
C GLY A 263 -8.17 -16.97 0.23
N PHE A 264 -8.22 -17.19 1.55
CA PHE A 264 -7.12 -16.92 2.46
C PHE A 264 -7.11 -17.95 3.62
N ALA A 265 -6.03 -17.97 4.37
CA ALA A 265 -5.86 -18.78 5.57
C ALA A 265 -5.78 -17.89 6.83
N VAL A 266 -6.34 -18.37 7.95
CA VAL A 266 -6.24 -17.76 9.27
C VAL A 266 -5.67 -18.81 10.23
N GLY A 267 -4.50 -19.30 9.90
CA GLY A 267 -3.80 -20.36 10.59
C GLY A 267 -3.50 -21.57 9.72
N ALA A 268 -2.55 -22.39 10.17
CA ALA A 268 -2.17 -23.61 9.46
C ALA A 268 -3.37 -24.58 9.36
N GLY A 269 -3.58 -25.14 8.19
CA GLY A 269 -4.68 -26.08 7.92
C GLY A 269 -6.05 -25.41 7.79
N THR A 270 -6.15 -24.06 7.77
CA THR A 270 -7.41 -23.35 7.56
C THR A 270 -7.53 -22.86 6.12
N THR A 271 -8.75 -22.79 5.61
CA THR A 271 -9.07 -22.22 4.31
C THR A 271 -10.40 -21.48 4.40
N VAL A 272 -10.44 -20.26 3.88
CA VAL A 272 -11.65 -19.44 3.76
C VAL A 272 -11.77 -18.99 2.33
N SER A 273 -12.61 -19.63 1.55
CA SER A 273 -12.92 -19.29 0.16
C SER A 273 -14.43 -19.40 -0.09
N VAL A 274 -14.87 -18.93 -1.23
CA VAL A 274 -16.31 -19.00 -1.61
C VAL A 274 -16.84 -20.43 -1.59
N GLY A 275 -16.05 -21.39 -2.11
CA GLY A 275 -16.45 -22.78 -2.24
C GLY A 275 -16.07 -23.67 -1.03
N GLN A 276 -15.19 -23.21 -0.15
CA GLN A 276 -14.70 -24.03 0.96
C GLN A 276 -14.40 -23.16 2.18
N VAL A 277 -14.94 -23.57 3.32
CA VAL A 277 -14.60 -22.98 4.62
C VAL A 277 -14.18 -24.10 5.56
N SER A 278 -12.93 -24.04 5.99
CA SER A 278 -12.37 -24.92 7.02
C SER A 278 -11.66 -24.04 8.04
N LEU A 279 -12.30 -23.81 9.18
CA LEU A 279 -11.77 -23.02 10.26
C LEU A 279 -11.35 -23.94 11.39
N GLY A 280 -10.16 -23.73 11.93
CA GLY A 280 -9.75 -24.29 13.22
C GLY A 280 -10.18 -23.39 14.36
N ASN A 281 -9.58 -23.58 15.57
CA ASN A 281 -9.77 -22.62 16.65
C ASN A 281 -9.15 -21.27 16.27
N LEU A 282 -9.98 -20.28 16.04
CA LEU A 282 -9.55 -18.92 15.69
C LEU A 282 -8.96 -18.18 16.89
N PRO A 283 -8.00 -17.27 16.67
CA PRO A 283 -7.64 -16.30 17.69
C PRO A 283 -8.88 -15.47 18.07
N ALA A 284 -9.04 -15.19 19.35
CA ALA A 284 -10.14 -14.35 19.84
C ALA A 284 -9.89 -12.86 19.46
N VAL A 285 -9.98 -12.54 18.18
CA VAL A 285 -9.82 -11.19 17.65
C VAL A 285 -11.16 -10.72 17.13
N PRO A 286 -11.71 -9.59 17.62
CA PRO A 286 -13.04 -9.10 17.23
C PRO A 286 -13.24 -8.96 15.72
N ALA A 287 -12.21 -8.54 15.00
CA ALA A 287 -12.25 -8.39 13.55
C ALA A 287 -12.43 -9.72 12.79
N LEU A 288 -12.11 -10.86 13.41
CA LEU A 288 -12.31 -12.20 12.84
C LEU A 288 -13.71 -12.78 13.08
N ALA A 289 -14.53 -12.12 13.91
CA ALA A 289 -15.92 -12.54 14.14
C ALA A 289 -16.77 -12.50 12.86
N GLY A 290 -16.38 -11.66 11.87
CA GLY A 290 -17.05 -11.57 10.56
C GLY A 290 -16.68 -12.66 9.56
N LEU A 291 -15.83 -13.64 9.93
CA LEU A 291 -15.47 -14.72 9.01
C LEU A 291 -16.66 -15.65 8.75
N PRO A 292 -16.85 -16.10 7.51
CA PRO A 292 -17.90 -17.06 7.20
C PRO A 292 -17.59 -18.41 7.87
N SER A 293 -18.58 -19.01 8.51
CA SER A 293 -18.49 -20.34 9.14
C SER A 293 -18.81 -21.49 8.20
N GLN A 294 -19.41 -21.20 7.06
CA GLN A 294 -19.81 -22.16 6.03
C GLN A 294 -19.56 -21.61 4.63
N PRO A 295 -19.41 -22.46 3.61
CA PRO A 295 -19.38 -22.04 2.23
C PRO A 295 -20.65 -21.25 1.88
N ILE A 296 -20.50 -20.27 0.99
CA ILE A 296 -21.66 -19.46 0.57
C ILE A 296 -22.58 -20.30 -0.32
N SER A 297 -23.88 -20.01 -0.23
CA SER A 297 -24.91 -20.62 -1.10
C SER A 297 -24.59 -20.40 -2.59
N ALA A 298 -25.25 -21.16 -3.47
CA ALA A 298 -25.12 -21.01 -4.92
C ALA A 298 -25.29 -19.56 -5.40
N TRP A 299 -26.18 -18.79 -4.79
CA TRP A 299 -26.37 -17.36 -5.06
C TRP A 299 -25.20 -16.50 -4.61
N GLY A 300 -24.52 -16.90 -3.54
CA GLY A 300 -23.32 -16.20 -3.05
C GLY A 300 -22.15 -16.30 -4.01
N SER A 301 -22.07 -17.34 -4.87
CA SER A 301 -21.03 -17.45 -5.90
C SER A 301 -21.07 -16.32 -6.94
N LEU A 302 -22.18 -15.56 -7.04
CA LEU A 302 -22.23 -14.32 -7.83
C LEU A 302 -21.21 -13.27 -7.38
N LEU A 303 -20.72 -13.34 -6.13
CA LEU A 303 -19.65 -12.49 -5.65
C LEU A 303 -18.33 -12.64 -6.47
N LEU A 304 -18.10 -13.81 -7.08
CA LEU A 304 -16.99 -14.02 -8.01
C LEU A 304 -17.11 -13.16 -9.27
N GLY A 305 -18.28 -12.64 -9.58
CA GLY A 305 -18.52 -11.68 -10.65
C GLY A 305 -17.99 -10.26 -10.33
N VAL A 306 -17.76 -9.93 -9.06
CA VAL A 306 -17.33 -8.59 -8.65
C VAL A 306 -15.99 -8.17 -9.26
N PRO A 307 -14.92 -9.00 -9.25
CA PRO A 307 -13.66 -8.65 -9.92
C PRO A 307 -13.80 -8.49 -11.44
N LEU A 308 -14.67 -9.30 -12.07
CA LEU A 308 -14.98 -9.16 -13.50
C LEU A 308 -15.67 -7.80 -13.77
N ALA A 309 -16.66 -7.43 -12.97
CA ALA A 309 -17.34 -6.13 -13.06
C ALA A 309 -16.38 -4.95 -12.85
N ALA A 310 -15.43 -5.07 -11.92
CA ALA A 310 -14.38 -4.09 -11.72
C ALA A 310 -13.49 -3.94 -12.98
N GLY A 311 -13.12 -5.07 -13.60
CA GLY A 311 -12.44 -5.09 -14.89
C GLY A 311 -13.25 -4.43 -15.99
N MET A 312 -14.55 -4.73 -16.07
CA MET A 312 -15.48 -4.10 -17.04
C MET A 312 -15.55 -2.59 -16.85
N ALA A 313 -15.65 -2.11 -15.61
CA ALA A 313 -15.66 -0.67 -15.32
C ALA A 313 -14.34 0.00 -15.77
N ALA A 314 -13.20 -0.63 -15.51
CA ALA A 314 -11.88 -0.13 -15.93
C ALA A 314 -11.75 -0.10 -17.46
N GLY A 315 -12.19 -1.13 -18.17
CA GLY A 315 -12.17 -1.24 -19.63
C GLY A 315 -13.12 -0.24 -20.31
N TRP A 316 -14.30 -0.04 -19.74
CA TRP A 316 -15.22 1.00 -20.20
C TRP A 316 -14.64 2.41 -20.06
N LEU A 317 -13.99 2.71 -18.93
CA LEU A 317 -13.29 3.98 -18.72
C LEU A 317 -12.14 4.18 -19.74
N LEU A 318 -11.41 3.11 -20.06
CA LEU A 318 -10.38 3.13 -21.11
C LEU A 318 -11.00 3.47 -22.47
N ALA A 319 -12.03 2.74 -22.87
CA ALA A 319 -12.69 2.95 -24.17
C ALA A 319 -13.28 4.37 -24.27
N ARG A 320 -13.99 4.84 -23.23
CA ARG A 320 -14.55 6.20 -23.21
C ARG A 320 -13.48 7.29 -23.39
N ARG A 321 -12.31 7.13 -22.74
CA ARG A 321 -11.23 8.09 -22.86
C ARG A 321 -10.66 8.14 -24.27
N ARG A 322 -10.42 6.97 -24.88
CA ARG A 322 -9.86 6.90 -26.24
C ARG A 322 -10.84 7.34 -27.32
N LEU A 323 -12.13 7.01 -27.16
CA LEU A 323 -13.15 7.32 -28.15
C LEU A 323 -13.65 8.78 -28.09
N ARG A 324 -13.46 9.50 -26.98
CA ARG A 324 -13.83 10.93 -26.85
C ARG A 324 -12.80 11.88 -27.48
N GLY A 325 -11.54 11.49 -27.57
CA GLY A 325 -10.44 12.32 -28.08
C GLY A 325 -10.07 12.07 -29.54
N ALA A 326 -10.74 11.12 -30.20
CA ALA A 326 -10.41 10.77 -31.58
C ALA A 326 -11.28 11.54 -32.57
N ASP A 327 -10.67 12.33 -33.43
CA ASP A 327 -11.28 12.75 -34.68
C ASP A 327 -11.67 11.52 -35.51
N VAL A 328 -12.72 11.66 -36.36
CA VAL A 328 -13.41 10.55 -37.04
C VAL A 328 -12.45 9.67 -37.89
N ALA A 329 -11.29 10.22 -38.30
CA ALA A 329 -10.28 9.50 -39.08
C ALA A 329 -9.31 8.66 -38.24
N ASP A 330 -9.16 8.95 -36.93
CA ASP A 330 -8.16 8.33 -36.04
C ASP A 330 -8.84 7.53 -34.90
N VAL A 331 -9.93 6.83 -35.25
CA VAL A 331 -10.56 5.91 -34.31
C VAL A 331 -9.49 4.91 -33.87
N ALA A 332 -9.05 5.03 -32.61
CA ALA A 332 -8.05 4.16 -31.99
C ALA A 332 -8.18 2.73 -32.54
N GLY A 333 -7.18 2.27 -33.26
CA GLY A 333 -7.23 0.95 -33.88
C GLY A 333 -7.62 -0.12 -32.87
N TRP A 334 -8.31 -1.16 -33.27
CA TRP A 334 -8.67 -2.27 -32.39
C TRP A 334 -7.47 -2.80 -31.61
N ALA A 335 -6.33 -2.93 -32.26
CA ALA A 335 -5.08 -3.40 -31.67
C ALA A 335 -4.62 -2.51 -30.48
N GLY A 336 -4.68 -1.18 -30.63
CA GLY A 336 -4.26 -0.25 -29.57
C GLY A 336 -5.20 -0.31 -28.34
N LEU A 337 -6.52 -0.40 -28.57
CA LEU A 337 -7.50 -0.44 -27.49
C LEU A 337 -7.46 -1.78 -26.74
N LEU A 338 -7.54 -2.90 -27.50
CA LEU A 338 -7.54 -4.25 -26.92
C LEU A 338 -6.17 -4.61 -26.35
N GLY A 339 -5.08 -4.17 -26.99
CA GLY A 339 -3.74 -4.34 -26.43
C GLY A 339 -3.56 -3.67 -25.07
N ALA A 340 -4.07 -2.42 -24.91
CA ALA A 340 -4.04 -1.75 -23.62
C ALA A 340 -4.94 -2.46 -22.58
N ALA A 341 -6.10 -2.96 -22.97
CA ALA A 341 -6.99 -3.73 -22.08
C ALA A 341 -6.37 -5.07 -21.67
N ALA A 342 -5.72 -5.78 -22.60
CA ALA A 342 -5.02 -7.05 -22.30
C ALA A 342 -3.83 -6.81 -21.37
N LEU A 343 -2.98 -5.80 -21.63
CA LEU A 343 -1.84 -5.46 -20.80
C LEU A 343 -2.25 -4.90 -19.41
N ALA A 344 -3.51 -4.52 -19.21
CA ALA A 344 -4.02 -4.16 -17.89
C ALA A 344 -4.07 -5.37 -16.93
N ALA A 345 -4.23 -6.59 -17.45
CA ALA A 345 -4.27 -7.82 -16.65
C ALA A 345 -3.01 -8.05 -15.81
N PRO A 346 -1.79 -8.11 -16.38
CA PRO A 346 -0.58 -8.29 -15.58
C PRO A 346 -0.32 -7.14 -14.60
N VAL A 347 -0.73 -5.91 -14.93
CA VAL A 347 -0.62 -4.77 -14.01
C VAL A 347 -1.54 -4.97 -12.80
N ALA A 348 -2.80 -5.36 -13.03
CA ALA A 348 -3.74 -5.64 -11.94
C ALA A 348 -3.24 -6.82 -11.08
N GLY A 349 -2.76 -7.90 -11.71
CA GLY A 349 -2.17 -9.03 -11.00
C GLY A 349 -0.97 -8.65 -10.14
N ALA A 350 -0.07 -7.81 -10.66
CA ALA A 350 1.08 -7.32 -9.90
C ALA A 350 0.68 -6.50 -8.66
N VAL A 351 -0.34 -5.63 -8.78
CA VAL A 351 -0.86 -4.87 -7.63
C VAL A 351 -1.47 -5.80 -6.59
N LEU A 352 -2.27 -6.79 -7.02
CA LEU A 352 -2.88 -7.77 -6.11
C LEU A 352 -1.84 -8.69 -5.47
N ALA A 353 -0.78 -9.06 -6.21
CA ALA A 353 0.36 -9.79 -5.66
C ALA A 353 1.06 -9.02 -4.53
N LEU A 354 1.36 -7.75 -4.77
CA LEU A 354 2.00 -6.88 -3.77
C LEU A 354 1.11 -6.69 -2.54
N ALA A 355 -0.20 -6.53 -2.73
CA ALA A 355 -1.15 -6.44 -1.63
C ALA A 355 -1.20 -7.75 -0.82
N ALA A 356 -1.30 -8.90 -1.48
CA ALA A 356 -1.31 -10.22 -0.85
C ALA A 356 0.00 -10.53 -0.09
N LEU A 357 1.15 -10.20 -0.68
CA LEU A 357 2.46 -10.30 -0.03
C LEU A 357 2.53 -9.46 1.25
N GLY A 358 2.05 -8.23 1.19
CA GLY A 358 2.05 -7.32 2.35
C GLY A 358 1.05 -7.73 3.45
N ALA A 359 -0.07 -8.36 3.08
CA ALA A 359 -1.12 -8.75 4.02
C ALA A 359 -0.92 -10.15 4.64
N GLY A 360 0.12 -10.89 4.26
CA GLY A 360 0.37 -12.26 4.72
C GLY A 360 1.64 -12.40 5.54
N GLY A 361 1.76 -13.53 6.21
CA GLY A 361 2.94 -13.90 6.98
C GLY A 361 2.60 -14.54 8.33
N PRO A 362 3.56 -15.22 8.99
CA PRO A 362 3.33 -15.84 10.30
C PRO A 362 3.08 -14.79 11.40
N LEU A 363 2.24 -15.15 12.34
CA LEU A 363 2.01 -14.43 13.61
C LEU A 363 2.41 -15.34 14.77
N GLY A 364 3.63 -15.89 14.74
CA GLY A 364 4.15 -16.89 15.64
C GLY A 364 4.35 -18.25 14.97
N GLY A 365 4.69 -19.24 15.78
CA GLY A 365 4.82 -20.64 15.37
C GLY A 365 3.52 -21.44 15.43
N GLY A 366 3.58 -22.73 15.11
CA GLY A 366 2.45 -23.66 15.23
C GLY A 366 1.26 -23.23 14.36
N ARG A 367 0.10 -23.08 15.00
CA ARG A 367 -1.15 -22.76 14.31
C ARG A 367 -1.15 -21.43 13.55
N LEU A 368 -0.47 -20.42 14.04
CA LEU A 368 -0.43 -19.09 13.43
C LEU A 368 0.73 -18.91 12.45
N ALA A 369 1.39 -20.00 12.07
CA ALA A 369 2.50 -19.97 11.11
C ALA A 369 2.09 -19.59 9.68
N THR A 370 0.80 -19.72 9.34
CA THR A 370 0.29 -19.40 8.00
C THR A 370 -0.93 -18.48 8.10
N MET A 371 -0.74 -17.22 7.72
CA MET A 371 -1.80 -16.21 7.72
C MET A 371 -1.80 -15.47 6.37
N GLY A 372 -2.99 -15.21 5.83
CA GLY A 372 -3.16 -14.39 4.63
C GLY A 372 -3.47 -15.16 3.36
N SER A 373 -3.42 -14.47 2.24
CA SER A 373 -3.80 -14.96 0.92
C SER A 373 -2.65 -15.66 0.21
N ALA A 374 -2.97 -16.68 -0.60
CA ALA A 374 -2.01 -17.29 -1.51
C ALA A 374 -1.67 -16.29 -2.64
N VAL A 375 -0.43 -15.82 -2.68
CA VAL A 375 -0.02 -14.68 -3.53
C VAL A 375 -0.22 -14.96 -5.01
N LEU A 376 0.37 -16.04 -5.53
CA LEU A 376 0.31 -16.35 -6.97
C LEU A 376 -1.11 -16.67 -7.46
N PRO A 377 -1.92 -17.51 -6.77
CA PRO A 377 -3.30 -17.71 -7.15
C PRO A 377 -4.15 -16.43 -7.15
N THR A 378 -3.99 -15.57 -6.13
CA THR A 378 -4.72 -14.29 -6.03
C THR A 378 -4.33 -13.36 -7.18
N ALA A 379 -3.04 -13.25 -7.48
CA ALA A 379 -2.53 -12.43 -8.57
C ALA A 379 -3.00 -12.94 -9.94
N GLY A 380 -2.87 -14.23 -10.20
CA GLY A 380 -3.20 -14.85 -11.49
C GLY A 380 -4.71 -14.78 -11.79
N MET A 381 -5.53 -15.18 -10.83
CA MET A 381 -6.99 -15.12 -11.00
C MET A 381 -7.49 -13.67 -11.08
N GLY A 382 -6.94 -12.77 -10.24
CA GLY A 382 -7.26 -11.34 -10.30
C GLY A 382 -6.87 -10.71 -11.64
N ALA A 383 -5.68 -11.04 -12.18
CA ALA A 383 -5.26 -10.63 -13.51
C ALA A 383 -6.24 -11.13 -14.60
N ALA A 384 -6.62 -12.41 -14.54
CA ALA A 384 -7.52 -13.02 -15.51
C ALA A 384 -8.91 -12.34 -15.49
N LEU A 385 -9.51 -12.17 -14.30
CA LEU A 385 -10.84 -11.59 -14.16
C LEU A 385 -10.89 -10.12 -14.56
N VAL A 386 -9.92 -9.31 -14.07
CA VAL A 386 -9.83 -7.88 -14.42
C VAL A 386 -9.51 -7.72 -15.91
N GLY A 387 -8.60 -8.52 -16.47
CA GLY A 387 -8.25 -8.49 -17.88
C GLY A 387 -9.41 -8.86 -18.79
N ALA A 388 -10.11 -9.97 -18.49
CA ALA A 388 -11.29 -10.40 -19.24
C ALA A 388 -12.39 -9.34 -19.21
N GLY A 389 -12.71 -8.80 -18.02
CA GLY A 389 -13.68 -7.73 -17.89
C GLY A 389 -13.30 -6.48 -18.68
N ALA A 390 -12.02 -6.09 -18.63
CA ALA A 390 -11.53 -4.93 -19.36
C ALA A 390 -11.62 -5.12 -20.89
N LEU A 391 -11.27 -6.30 -21.39
CA LEU A 391 -11.37 -6.63 -22.81
C LEU A 391 -12.82 -6.60 -23.30
N VAL A 392 -13.74 -7.29 -22.57
CA VAL A 392 -15.16 -7.33 -22.92
C VAL A 392 -15.76 -5.94 -22.97
N ALA A 393 -15.55 -5.13 -21.92
CA ALA A 393 -16.13 -3.79 -21.88
C ALA A 393 -15.52 -2.83 -22.89
N ALA A 394 -14.21 -2.91 -23.14
CA ALA A 394 -13.54 -2.09 -24.16
C ALA A 394 -14.05 -2.42 -25.57
N ALA A 395 -14.17 -3.71 -25.91
CA ALA A 395 -14.69 -4.18 -27.18
C ALA A 395 -16.16 -3.76 -27.39
N SER A 396 -17.02 -4.06 -26.43
CA SER A 396 -18.46 -3.74 -26.49
C SER A 396 -18.69 -2.24 -26.63
N THR A 397 -17.96 -1.41 -25.87
CA THR A 397 -18.08 0.06 -25.95
C THR A 397 -17.70 0.56 -27.33
N LYS A 398 -16.64 0.02 -27.96
CA LYS A 398 -16.20 0.42 -29.29
C LYS A 398 -17.22 0.05 -30.36
N VAL A 399 -17.80 -1.16 -30.28
CA VAL A 399 -18.87 -1.62 -31.20
C VAL A 399 -20.08 -0.70 -31.08
N LEU A 400 -20.58 -0.45 -29.86
CA LEU A 400 -21.76 0.38 -29.62
C LEU A 400 -21.60 1.82 -30.12
N VAL A 401 -20.41 2.41 -29.96
CA VAL A 401 -20.12 3.75 -30.47
C VAL A 401 -20.03 3.75 -32.00
N GLY A 402 -19.46 2.70 -32.59
CA GLY A 402 -19.40 2.53 -34.06
C GLY A 402 -20.78 2.41 -34.71
N VAL A 403 -21.69 1.66 -34.08
CA VAL A 403 -23.10 1.52 -34.55
C VAL A 403 -23.84 2.85 -34.50
N ARG A 404 -23.69 3.64 -33.43
CA ARG A 404 -24.36 4.94 -33.26
C ARG A 404 -23.87 6.04 -34.19
N ARG A 405 -22.71 5.87 -34.85
CA ARG A 405 -22.11 6.84 -35.76
C ARG A 405 -22.28 6.49 -37.22
N LYS A 406 -22.92 5.36 -37.55
CA LYS A 406 -23.37 5.08 -38.93
C LYS A 406 -24.64 5.87 -39.17
N PRO A 407 -24.70 6.73 -40.25
CA PRO A 407 -25.87 7.52 -40.60
C PRO A 407 -27.05 6.62 -40.96
#